data_a7f9a42c73f6be13a41b37601a67a31e
#
_entry.id   a7f9a42c73f6be13a41b37601a67a31e
#
_cell.length_a   1.000
_cell.length_b   1.000
_cell.length_c   1.000
_cell.angle_alpha   90.00
_cell.angle_beta   90.00
_cell.angle_gamma   90.00
#
_symmetry.space_group_name_H-M   'P 1'
#
loop_
_entity.id
_entity.type
_entity.pdbx_description
1 polymer ?
#
loop_
_entity_poly.entity_id
_entity_poly.type
_entity_poly.pdbx_seq_one_letter_code
_entity_poly.pdbx_strand_id
1 'polypeptide(L)'
;MAKNGEGLLMSAIMMVVAAALIDREGRVLVQRRPVGKMMAGLWEFPGGKIEHGETPESALVRELDEELGITVDIARLAPAAFASEPLAGRHMLLLLYICRSWEGSPRALDAEELMWCTPDSLRALDMPPADRPLIGLLEAVLSSRGA
;
A
#
# COMPACT_ATOMS: atom_id res chain seq x y z
N MET A 1 9.53 15.41 31.32
CA MET A 1 10.17 14.16 31.09
C MET A 1 10.24 13.81 29.63
N ALA A 2 11.41 14.01 29.06
CA ALA A 2 11.64 13.84 27.61
C ALA A 2 11.24 12.47 27.10
N LYS A 3 11.48 11.40 27.86
CA LYS A 3 11.14 10.03 27.45
C LYS A 3 9.66 9.81 27.21
N ASN A 4 8.79 10.44 27.99
CA ASN A 4 7.35 10.27 27.84
C ASN A 4 6.85 11.02 26.60
N GLY A 5 7.43 12.19 26.31
CA GLY A 5 7.09 12.94 25.11
C GLY A 5 7.51 12.21 23.83
N GLU A 6 8.71 11.64 23.82
CA GLU A 6 9.21 10.86 22.69
C GLU A 6 8.37 9.61 22.47
N GLY A 7 7.99 8.89 23.53
CA GLY A 7 7.14 7.71 23.43
C GLY A 7 5.76 8.04 22.85
N LEU A 8 5.18 9.17 23.26
CA LEU A 8 3.89 9.61 22.72
C LEU A 8 3.99 9.96 21.24
N LEU A 9 5.06 10.64 20.81
CA LEU A 9 5.27 10.97 19.39
C LEU A 9 5.41 9.72 18.55
N MET A 10 6.22 8.76 19.00
CA MET A 10 6.40 7.50 18.27
C MET A 10 5.10 6.69 18.19
N SER A 11 4.31 6.64 19.28
CA SER A 11 3.04 5.92 19.27
C SER A 11 1.96 6.63 18.44
N ALA A 12 2.13 7.94 18.17
CA ALA A 12 1.20 8.69 17.35
C ALA A 12 1.42 8.50 15.84
N ILE A 13 2.55 7.91 15.44
CA ILE A 13 2.84 7.61 14.04
C ILE A 13 2.39 6.18 13.74
N MET A 14 1.47 6.06 12.80
CA MET A 14 1.02 4.76 12.33
C MET A 14 1.79 4.37 11.07
N MET A 15 2.53 3.27 11.16
CA MET A 15 3.32 2.75 10.05
C MET A 15 2.49 1.78 9.23
N VAL A 16 2.30 2.10 7.96
CA VAL A 16 1.52 1.29 7.02
C VAL A 16 2.37 0.99 5.80
N VAL A 17 2.22 -0.19 5.25
CA VAL A 17 2.94 -0.63 4.06
C VAL A 17 1.95 -1.05 2.98
N ALA A 18 2.27 -0.76 1.73
CA ALA A 18 1.41 -1.10 0.60
C ALA A 18 2.24 -1.52 -0.61
N ALA A 19 1.60 -2.24 -1.53
CA ALA A 19 2.26 -2.72 -2.75
C ALA A 19 1.58 -2.18 -3.99
N ALA A 20 2.39 -1.74 -4.94
CA ALA A 20 1.99 -1.58 -6.32
C ALA A 20 2.40 -2.86 -7.05
N LEU A 21 1.46 -3.79 -7.19
CA LEU A 21 1.67 -5.01 -7.98
C LEU A 21 1.52 -4.62 -9.44
N ILE A 22 2.55 -4.88 -10.23
CA ILE A 22 2.59 -4.48 -11.64
C ILE A 22 2.57 -5.74 -12.51
N ASP A 23 1.57 -5.86 -13.39
CA ASP A 23 1.48 -7.01 -14.29
C ASP A 23 2.34 -6.79 -15.55
N ARG A 24 2.31 -7.76 -16.46
CA ARG A 24 3.13 -7.73 -17.69
C ARG A 24 2.73 -6.60 -18.63
N GLU A 25 1.50 -6.14 -18.55
CA GLU A 25 1.00 -5.03 -19.36
C GLU A 25 1.23 -3.66 -18.70
N GLY A 26 1.90 -3.64 -17.54
CA GLY A 26 2.16 -2.40 -16.80
C GLY A 26 0.97 -1.88 -16.02
N ARG A 27 -0.05 -2.73 -15.80
CA ARG A 27 -1.22 -2.35 -15.00
C ARG A 27 -0.95 -2.58 -13.52
N VAL A 28 -1.58 -1.77 -12.70
CA VAL A 28 -1.43 -1.76 -11.24
C VAL A 28 -2.69 -2.32 -10.60
N LEU A 29 -2.53 -3.18 -9.61
CA LEU A 29 -3.66 -3.74 -8.87
C LEU A 29 -4.08 -2.80 -7.74
N VAL A 30 -5.37 -2.49 -7.70
CA VAL A 30 -6.00 -1.79 -6.58
C VAL A 30 -7.19 -2.60 -6.09
N GLN A 31 -7.57 -2.37 -4.83
CA GLN A 31 -8.69 -3.06 -4.20
C GLN A 31 -9.64 -2.04 -3.59
N ARG A 32 -10.94 -2.35 -3.61
CA ARG A 32 -11.97 -1.49 -3.05
C ARG A 32 -12.30 -1.91 -1.63
N ARG A 33 -12.26 -0.94 -0.71
CA ARG A 33 -12.57 -1.17 0.70
C ARG A 33 -14.02 -1.59 0.86
N PRO A 34 -14.29 -2.64 1.67
CA PRO A 34 -15.63 -3.17 1.80
C PRO A 34 -16.58 -2.24 2.57
N VAL A 35 -17.87 -2.43 2.34
CA VAL A 35 -18.94 -1.75 3.08
C VAL A 35 -18.78 -2.08 4.57
N GLY A 36 -19.03 -1.07 5.43
CA GLY A 36 -18.93 -1.24 6.89
C GLY A 36 -17.58 -0.92 7.48
N LYS A 37 -16.56 -0.72 6.66
CA LYS A 37 -15.24 -0.26 7.12
C LYS A 37 -15.07 1.22 6.86
N MET A 38 -14.12 1.84 7.57
CA MET A 38 -13.76 3.23 7.32
C MET A 38 -13.35 3.40 5.86
N MET A 39 -13.77 4.51 5.25
CA MET A 39 -13.48 4.82 3.86
C MET A 39 -14.01 3.76 2.89
N ALA A 40 -15.16 3.17 3.20
CA ALA A 40 -15.81 2.18 2.35
C ALA A 40 -16.01 2.69 0.93
N GLY A 41 -15.80 1.82 -0.05
CA GLY A 41 -15.95 2.16 -1.46
C GLY A 41 -14.75 2.86 -2.10
N LEU A 42 -13.76 3.26 -1.32
CA LEU A 42 -12.54 3.85 -1.87
C LEU A 42 -11.60 2.76 -2.35
N TRP A 43 -10.88 3.06 -3.43
CA TRP A 43 -9.86 2.17 -3.98
C TRP A 43 -8.51 2.47 -3.35
N GLU A 44 -7.75 1.44 -3.05
CA GLU A 44 -6.44 1.59 -2.41
C GLU A 44 -5.45 0.54 -2.91
N PHE A 45 -4.17 0.80 -2.72
CA PHE A 45 -3.15 -0.23 -2.91
C PHE A 45 -3.30 -1.27 -1.79
N PRO A 46 -3.14 -2.57 -2.10
CA PRO A 46 -3.19 -3.60 -1.05
C PRO A 46 -2.03 -3.45 -0.07
N GLY A 47 -2.30 -3.73 1.18
CA GLY A 47 -1.33 -3.61 2.26
C GLY A 47 -2.01 -3.48 3.61
N GLY A 48 -1.28 -3.01 4.60
CA GLY A 48 -1.81 -2.83 5.94
C GLY A 48 -0.77 -2.36 6.94
N LYS A 49 -1.14 -2.42 8.21
CA LYS A 49 -0.29 -1.95 9.31
C LYS A 49 0.91 -2.86 9.53
N ILE A 50 2.05 -2.25 9.81
CA ILE A 50 3.24 -2.97 10.26
C ILE A 50 3.04 -3.30 11.73
N GLU A 51 3.09 -4.59 12.08
CA GLU A 51 2.90 -5.04 13.45
C GLU A 51 4.22 -5.07 14.20
N HIS A 52 4.12 -5.11 15.53
CA HIS A 52 5.30 -5.15 16.38
C HIS A 52 6.22 -6.32 16.01
N GLY A 53 7.51 -6.03 15.86
CA GLY A 53 8.50 -7.04 15.51
C GLY A 53 8.65 -7.32 14.02
N GLU A 54 7.81 -6.73 13.18
CA GLU A 54 7.92 -6.91 11.73
C GLU A 54 8.78 -5.82 11.10
N THR A 55 9.50 -6.19 10.03
CA THR A 55 10.04 -5.20 9.12
C THR A 55 8.92 -4.76 8.16
N PRO A 56 9.05 -3.61 7.49
CA PRO A 56 8.07 -3.22 6.48
C PRO A 56 7.87 -4.30 5.41
N GLU A 57 8.95 -4.91 4.95
CA GLU A 57 8.89 -5.94 3.91
C GLU A 57 8.19 -7.20 4.39
N SER A 58 8.49 -7.68 5.61
CA SER A 58 7.83 -8.87 6.14
C SER A 58 6.35 -8.61 6.40
N ALA A 59 6.00 -7.40 6.84
CA ALA A 59 4.60 -7.02 7.01
C ALA A 59 3.85 -7.05 5.68
N LEU A 60 4.48 -6.53 4.62
CA LEU A 60 3.85 -6.51 3.30
C LEU A 60 3.64 -7.92 2.75
N VAL A 61 4.63 -8.80 2.90
CA VAL A 61 4.49 -10.21 2.49
C VAL A 61 3.30 -10.85 3.20
N ARG A 62 3.17 -10.63 4.50
CA ARG A 62 2.05 -11.16 5.29
C ARG A 62 0.71 -10.59 4.82
N GLU A 63 0.63 -9.27 4.63
CA GLU A 63 -0.61 -8.62 4.20
C GLU A 63 -1.05 -9.08 2.81
N LEU A 64 -0.14 -9.25 1.88
CA LEU A 64 -0.47 -9.71 0.53
C LEU A 64 -0.96 -11.16 0.54
N ASP A 65 -0.44 -11.99 1.43
CA ASP A 65 -0.95 -13.35 1.60
C ASP A 65 -2.37 -13.32 2.19
N GLU A 66 -2.58 -12.54 3.25
CA GLU A 66 -3.88 -12.45 3.92
C GLU A 66 -4.96 -11.83 3.04
N GLU A 67 -4.65 -10.74 2.35
CA GLU A 67 -5.64 -9.99 1.57
C GLU A 67 -5.88 -10.54 0.17
N LEU A 68 -4.85 -11.07 -0.47
CA LEU A 68 -4.90 -11.47 -1.88
C LEU A 68 -4.61 -12.93 -2.13
N GLY A 69 -4.11 -13.67 -1.14
CA GLY A 69 -3.77 -15.08 -1.30
C GLY A 69 -2.57 -15.33 -2.19
N ILE A 70 -1.68 -14.36 -2.31
CA ILE A 70 -0.45 -14.50 -3.11
C ILE A 70 0.77 -14.60 -2.22
N THR A 71 1.80 -15.28 -2.71
CA THR A 71 3.07 -15.45 -2.03
C THR A 71 4.13 -14.59 -2.71
N VAL A 72 4.74 -13.69 -1.95
CA VAL A 72 5.76 -12.77 -2.44
C VAL A 72 7.07 -13.03 -1.72
N ASP A 73 8.15 -13.15 -2.50
CA ASP A 73 9.50 -13.20 -1.98
C ASP A 73 9.93 -11.77 -1.61
N ILE A 74 10.43 -11.58 -0.40
CA ILE A 74 10.93 -10.29 0.08
C ILE A 74 11.91 -9.65 -0.90
N ALA A 75 12.76 -10.46 -1.54
CA ALA A 75 13.74 -9.97 -2.50
C ALA A 75 13.13 -9.33 -3.75
N ARG A 76 11.83 -9.54 -3.98
CA ARG A 76 11.10 -8.97 -5.13
C ARG A 76 10.44 -7.63 -4.82
N LEU A 77 10.52 -7.17 -3.57
CA LEU A 77 9.95 -5.89 -3.17
C LEU A 77 10.98 -4.79 -3.36
N ALA A 78 10.63 -3.77 -4.13
CA ALA A 78 11.49 -2.62 -4.37
C ALA A 78 10.85 -1.36 -3.76
N PRO A 79 11.53 -0.68 -2.82
CA PRO A 79 10.99 0.57 -2.28
C PRO A 79 10.77 1.59 -3.41
N ALA A 80 9.61 2.24 -3.41
CA ALA A 80 9.24 3.17 -4.47
C ALA A 80 9.00 4.59 -3.96
N ALA A 81 8.19 4.74 -2.90
CA ALA A 81 7.76 6.05 -2.45
C ALA A 81 7.19 5.96 -1.04
N PHE A 82 6.92 7.10 -0.43
CA PHE A 82 6.11 7.12 0.78
C PHE A 82 5.22 8.36 0.79
N ALA A 83 4.13 8.27 1.55
CA ALA A 83 3.24 9.38 1.81
C ALA A 83 3.14 9.60 3.30
N SER A 84 3.04 10.86 3.70
CA SER A 84 2.95 11.29 5.10
C SER A 84 1.67 12.10 5.24
N GLU A 85 0.69 11.58 6.00
CA GLU A 85 -0.63 12.17 6.10
C GLU A 85 -1.15 12.22 7.53
N PRO A 86 -1.79 13.31 7.94
CA PRO A 86 -2.46 13.34 9.24
C PRO A 86 -3.71 12.44 9.19
N LEU A 87 -4.01 11.78 10.30
CA LEU A 87 -5.14 10.85 10.39
C LEU A 87 -5.74 10.91 11.79
N ALA A 88 -6.85 11.66 11.95
CA ALA A 88 -7.68 11.66 13.17
C ALA A 88 -6.89 11.69 14.49
N GLY A 89 -6.07 12.73 14.68
CA GLY A 89 -5.26 12.88 15.90
C GLY A 89 -3.96 12.08 15.92
N ARG A 90 -3.70 11.33 14.85
CA ARG A 90 -2.48 10.55 14.63
C ARG A 90 -1.81 11.02 13.34
N HIS A 91 -0.71 10.41 13.01
CA HIS A 91 -0.05 10.65 11.74
C HIS A 91 0.25 9.31 11.08
N MET A 92 -0.06 9.20 9.78
CA MET A 92 0.21 7.99 9.02
C MET A 92 1.44 8.17 8.15
N LEU A 93 2.30 7.17 8.14
CA LEU A 93 3.39 7.05 7.19
C LEU A 93 3.14 5.80 6.37
N LEU A 94 2.83 5.98 5.08
CA LEU A 94 2.51 4.90 4.16
C LEU A 94 3.69 4.66 3.22
N LEU A 95 4.27 3.47 3.34
CA LEU A 95 5.43 3.05 2.53
C LEU A 95 4.95 2.21 1.35
N LEU A 96 5.28 2.64 0.12
CA LEU A 96 4.88 1.94 -1.09
C LEU A 96 6.05 1.20 -1.71
N TYR A 97 5.84 -0.08 -1.99
CA TYR A 97 6.79 -0.94 -2.68
C TYR A 97 6.23 -1.35 -4.04
N ILE A 98 7.12 -1.54 -5.02
CA ILE A 98 6.75 -2.13 -6.31
C ILE A 98 7.08 -3.61 -6.27
N CYS A 99 6.19 -4.45 -6.79
CA CYS A 99 6.38 -5.88 -6.93
C CYS A 99 5.89 -6.32 -8.31
N ARG A 100 6.76 -6.97 -9.08
CA ARG A 100 6.46 -7.39 -10.44
C ARG A 100 6.32 -8.90 -10.60
N SER A 101 6.60 -9.67 -9.55
CA SER A 101 6.47 -11.13 -9.59
C SER A 101 6.00 -11.69 -8.26
N TRP A 102 5.14 -12.68 -8.32
CA TRP A 102 4.56 -13.34 -7.17
C TRP A 102 4.05 -14.72 -7.59
N GLU A 103 3.73 -15.57 -6.61
CA GLU A 103 3.10 -16.85 -6.86
C GLU A 103 1.62 -16.77 -6.54
N GLY A 104 0.79 -17.36 -7.38
CA GLY A 104 -0.66 -17.39 -7.23
C GLY A 104 -1.34 -16.26 -8.01
N SER A 105 -2.66 -16.30 -8.04
CA SER A 105 -3.49 -15.26 -8.65
C SER A 105 -4.16 -14.43 -7.57
N PRO A 106 -4.03 -13.10 -7.60
CA PRO A 106 -4.67 -12.26 -6.60
C PRO A 106 -6.18 -12.48 -6.55
N ARG A 107 -6.72 -12.60 -5.33
CA ARG A 107 -8.14 -12.75 -5.05
C ARG A 107 -8.58 -11.74 -4.01
N ALA A 108 -9.82 -11.29 -4.09
CA ALA A 108 -10.39 -10.37 -3.12
C ALA A 108 -10.83 -11.14 -1.86
N LEU A 109 -9.87 -11.46 -0.98
CA LEU A 109 -10.15 -12.20 0.24
C LEU A 109 -10.68 -11.30 1.35
N ASP A 110 -10.32 -10.02 1.34
CA ASP A 110 -10.75 -9.04 2.33
C ASP A 110 -11.48 -7.87 1.68
N ALA A 111 -11.04 -7.44 0.53
CA ALA A 111 -11.65 -6.35 -0.23
C ALA A 111 -12.96 -6.80 -0.89
N GLU A 112 -13.78 -5.81 -1.26
CA GLU A 112 -15.01 -6.08 -1.98
C GLU A 112 -14.74 -6.45 -3.44
N GLU A 113 -13.70 -5.86 -4.03
CA GLU A 113 -13.41 -6.01 -5.44
C GLU A 113 -11.94 -5.69 -5.71
N LEU A 114 -11.38 -6.31 -6.76
CA LEU A 114 -10.04 -5.99 -7.28
C LEU A 114 -10.18 -5.42 -8.68
N MET A 115 -9.24 -4.56 -9.06
CA MET A 115 -9.20 -4.00 -10.42
C MET A 115 -7.75 -3.79 -10.84
N TRP A 116 -7.44 -4.17 -12.08
CA TRP A 116 -6.18 -3.83 -12.71
C TRP A 116 -6.35 -2.55 -13.50
N CYS A 117 -5.51 -1.55 -13.23
CA CYS A 117 -5.61 -0.22 -13.83
C CYS A 117 -4.29 0.19 -14.45
N THR A 118 -4.35 0.95 -15.54
CA THR A 118 -3.16 1.66 -15.98
C THR A 118 -2.82 2.74 -14.95
N PRO A 119 -1.55 3.13 -14.80
CA PRO A 119 -1.19 4.21 -13.87
C PRO A 119 -1.99 5.49 -14.12
N ASP A 120 -2.25 5.80 -15.37
CA ASP A 120 -3.03 6.97 -15.76
C ASP A 120 -4.48 6.89 -15.25
N SER A 121 -5.09 5.71 -15.32
CA SER A 121 -6.47 5.48 -14.86
C SER A 121 -6.62 5.63 -13.34
N LEU A 122 -5.56 5.46 -12.57
CA LEU A 122 -5.61 5.61 -11.11
C LEU A 122 -6.07 6.99 -10.68
N ARG A 123 -5.77 8.02 -11.47
CA ARG A 123 -6.12 9.40 -11.14
C ARG A 123 -7.63 9.64 -11.09
N ALA A 124 -8.39 8.82 -11.80
CA ALA A 124 -9.85 8.93 -11.83
C ALA A 124 -10.54 8.21 -10.68
N LEU A 125 -9.81 7.41 -9.91
CA LEU A 125 -10.38 6.65 -8.81
C LEU A 125 -10.49 7.48 -7.53
N ASP A 126 -11.52 7.20 -6.74
CA ASP A 126 -11.63 7.73 -5.39
C ASP A 126 -10.74 6.92 -4.48
N MET A 127 -9.72 7.56 -3.91
CA MET A 127 -8.73 6.91 -3.06
C MET A 127 -8.62 7.63 -1.72
N PRO A 128 -8.19 6.93 -0.66
CA PRO A 128 -7.89 7.60 0.61
C PRO A 128 -6.80 8.67 0.43
N PRO A 129 -6.79 9.71 1.29
CA PRO A 129 -5.81 10.80 1.16
C PRO A 129 -4.35 10.36 1.11
N ALA A 130 -3.97 9.31 1.84
CA ALA A 130 -2.59 8.83 1.86
C ALA A 130 -2.19 8.15 0.55
N ASP A 131 -3.13 7.52 -0.16
CA ASP A 131 -2.84 6.82 -1.41
C ASP A 131 -2.69 7.78 -2.60
N ARG A 132 -3.42 8.90 -2.57
CA ARG A 132 -3.42 9.85 -3.69
C ARG A 132 -2.04 10.40 -4.06
N PRO A 133 -1.21 10.89 -3.11
CA PRO A 133 0.11 11.39 -3.49
C PRO A 133 1.02 10.33 -4.09
N LEU A 134 0.75 9.05 -3.80
CA LEU A 134 1.56 7.95 -4.30
C LEU A 134 1.41 7.73 -5.80
N ILE A 135 0.30 8.18 -6.40
CA ILE A 135 0.05 7.98 -7.84
C ILE A 135 1.14 8.66 -8.67
N GLY A 136 1.38 9.94 -8.43
CA GLY A 136 2.39 10.69 -9.17
C GLY A 136 3.81 10.19 -8.91
N LEU A 137 4.10 9.81 -7.66
CA LEU A 137 5.39 9.25 -7.29
C LEU A 137 5.61 7.89 -7.98
N LEU A 138 4.59 7.06 -8.02
CA LEU A 138 4.64 5.77 -8.70
C LEU A 138 4.87 5.96 -10.21
N GLU A 139 4.14 6.87 -10.84
CA GLU A 139 4.32 7.16 -12.26
C GLU A 139 5.75 7.59 -12.56
N ALA A 140 6.35 8.43 -11.71
CA ALA A 140 7.72 8.88 -11.89
C ALA A 140 8.71 7.72 -11.84
N VAL A 141 8.53 6.80 -10.87
CA VAL A 141 9.38 5.63 -10.74
C VAL A 141 9.23 4.70 -11.94
N LEU A 142 8.01 4.44 -12.37
CA LEU A 142 7.74 3.56 -13.51
C LEU A 142 8.29 4.14 -14.82
N SER A 143 8.16 5.44 -15.03
CA SER A 143 8.68 6.12 -16.21
C SER A 143 10.21 6.07 -16.28
N SER A 144 10.90 6.29 -15.15
CA SER A 144 12.36 6.25 -15.13
C SER A 144 12.92 4.86 -15.39
N ARG A 145 12.17 3.81 -15.03
CA ARG A 145 12.58 2.41 -15.27
C ARG A 145 12.21 1.92 -16.65
N GLY A 146 11.21 2.54 -17.28
CA GLY A 146 10.77 2.19 -18.62
C GLY A 146 11.58 2.82 -19.74
N ALA A 147 12.47 3.72 -19.37
CA ALA A 147 13.30 4.43 -20.36
C ALA A 147 14.45 3.57 -20.87
#